data_f55f0a5906c010dc6e0a5a42a7a632fd
#
_entry.id   f55f0a5906c010dc6e0a5a42a7a632fd
#
_cell.length_a   1.000
_cell.length_b   1.000
_cell.length_c   1.000
_cell.angle_alpha   90.00
_cell.angle_beta   90.00
_cell.angle_gamma   90.00
#
_symmetry.space_group_name_H-M   'P 1'
#
loop_
_entity.id
_entity.type
_entity.pdbx_description
1 polymer ?
#
loop_
_entity_poly.entity_id
_entity_poly.type
_entity_poly.pdbx_seq_one_letter_code
_entity_poly.pdbx_strand_id
1 'polypeptide(L)' 'MTLAQLSEALSTNANLMVSLVDSKGDTLIRYTASGYESVDSAIMARKVNKVIVNGNYSLSVVIADAE' A
#
# COMPACT_ATOMS: atom_id res chain seq x y z
N MET A 1 7.91 9.57 -1.71
CA MET A 1 7.97 8.11 -1.39
C MET A 1 7.07 7.35 -2.34
N THR A 2 7.58 6.30 -2.94
CA THR A 2 6.76 5.40 -3.75
C THR A 2 6.14 4.30 -2.89
N LEU A 3 5.11 3.65 -3.41
CA LEU A 3 4.50 2.51 -2.71
C LEU A 3 5.51 1.38 -2.50
N ALA A 4 6.42 1.17 -3.46
CA ALA A 4 7.47 0.15 -3.32
C ALA A 4 8.36 0.43 -2.11
N GLN A 5 8.76 1.67 -1.92
CA GLN A 5 9.60 2.06 -0.78
C GLN A 5 8.87 1.84 0.55
N LEU A 6 7.61 2.24 0.62
CA LEU A 6 6.79 2.04 1.82
C LEU A 6 6.57 0.54 2.09
N SER A 7 6.25 -0.23 1.06
CA SER A 7 6.01 -1.67 1.20
C SER A 7 7.25 -2.41 1.67
N GLU A 8 8.42 -2.03 1.16
CA GLU A 8 9.69 -2.61 1.60
C GLU A 8 9.93 -2.34 3.09
N ALA A 9 9.67 -1.10 3.53
CA ALA A 9 9.82 -0.74 4.95
C ALA A 9 8.85 -1.50 5.85
N LEU A 10 7.65 -1.82 5.36
CA LEU A 10 6.62 -2.53 6.11
C LEU A 10 6.77 -4.06 6.04
N SER A 11 7.61 -4.59 5.17
CA SER A 11 7.68 -6.03 4.87
C SER A 11 8.10 -6.90 6.05
N THR A 12 8.71 -6.32 7.07
CA THR A 12 9.08 -7.02 8.30
C THR A 12 7.87 -7.33 9.20
N ASN A 13 6.72 -6.71 8.94
CA ASN A 13 5.50 -6.89 9.72
C ASN A 13 4.59 -7.91 9.02
N ALA A 14 4.86 -9.20 9.20
CA ALA A 14 4.19 -10.27 8.45
C ALA A 14 2.65 -10.29 8.62
N ASN A 15 2.13 -9.77 9.73
CA ASN A 15 0.70 -9.77 10.00
C ASN A 15 0.00 -8.48 9.58
N LEU A 16 0.73 -7.51 9.05
CA LEU A 16 0.16 -6.22 8.67
C LEU A 16 -0.59 -6.36 7.35
N MET A 17 -1.86 -5.99 7.36
CA MET A 17 -2.69 -5.94 6.15
C MET A 17 -2.66 -4.53 5.56
N VAL A 18 -2.37 -4.43 4.27
CA VAL A 18 -2.32 -3.16 3.55
C VAL A 18 -3.45 -3.11 2.54
N SER A 19 -4.26 -2.06 2.60
CA SER A 19 -5.31 -1.79 1.62
C SER A 19 -4.87 -0.60 0.76
N LEU A 20 -4.78 -0.78 -0.55
CA LEU A 20 -4.45 0.30 -1.46
C LEU A 20 -5.71 0.99 -1.92
N VAL A 21 -5.73 2.30 -1.76
CA VAL A 21 -6.87 3.15 -2.09
C VAL A 21 -6.43 4.18 -3.11
N ASP A 22 -7.24 4.41 -4.14
CA ASP A 22 -6.97 5.45 -5.13
C ASP A 22 -7.37 6.83 -4.62
N SER A 23 -7.14 7.86 -5.43
CA SER A 23 -7.46 9.25 -5.07
C SER A 23 -8.95 9.50 -4.88
N LYS A 24 -9.81 8.61 -5.38
CA LYS A 24 -11.27 8.70 -5.26
C LYS A 24 -11.82 7.98 -4.04
N GLY A 25 -10.96 7.26 -3.31
CA GLY A 25 -11.36 6.49 -2.15
C GLY A 25 -11.75 5.04 -2.43
N ASP A 26 -11.58 4.57 -3.66
CA ASP A 26 -11.88 3.19 -4.03
C ASP A 26 -10.70 2.27 -3.70
N THR A 27 -11.01 1.14 -3.08
CA THR A 27 -9.98 0.14 -2.77
C THR A 27 -9.57 -0.61 -4.04
N LEU A 28 -8.29 -0.54 -4.38
CA LEU A 28 -7.75 -1.20 -5.56
C LEU A 28 -7.43 -2.66 -5.27
N ILE A 29 -6.59 -2.91 -4.28
CA ILE A 29 -6.23 -4.26 -3.84
C ILE A 29 -5.87 -4.25 -2.35
N ARG A 30 -5.88 -5.43 -1.75
CA ARG A 30 -5.38 -5.66 -0.40
C ARG A 30 -4.30 -6.72 -0.42
N TYR A 31 -3.27 -6.54 0.36
CA TYR A 31 -2.19 -7.51 0.48
C TYR A 31 -1.57 -7.46 1.87
N THR A 32 -0.90 -8.54 2.26
CA THR A 32 -0.10 -8.52 3.49
C THR A 32 1.22 -7.83 3.21
N ALA A 33 1.76 -7.12 4.18
CA ALA A 33 3.01 -6.37 4.01
C ALA A 33 4.16 -7.25 3.52
N SER A 34 4.25 -8.48 4.00
CA SER A 34 5.28 -9.43 3.57
C SER A 34 5.06 -9.97 2.15
N GLY A 35 3.85 -9.86 1.62
CA GLY A 35 3.48 -10.31 0.27
C GLY A 35 3.49 -9.21 -0.78
N TYR A 36 4.13 -8.08 -0.52
CA TYR A 36 4.10 -6.93 -1.41
C TYR A 36 4.67 -7.21 -2.81
N GLU A 37 5.54 -8.21 -2.95
CA GLU A 37 6.15 -8.56 -4.23
C GLU A 37 5.13 -9.11 -5.24
N SER A 38 3.96 -9.56 -4.77
CA SER A 38 2.89 -10.03 -5.65
C SER A 38 2.10 -8.90 -6.29
N VAL A 39 2.30 -7.66 -5.85
CA VAL A 39 1.60 -6.49 -6.37
C VAL A 39 2.25 -6.04 -7.68
N ASP A 40 1.41 -5.63 -8.64
CA ASP A 40 1.86 -5.13 -9.94
C ASP A 40 2.90 -4.02 -9.78
N SER A 41 4.00 -4.11 -10.52
CA SER A 41 5.09 -3.13 -10.45
C SER A 41 4.65 -1.72 -10.87
N ALA A 42 3.68 -1.60 -11.77
CA ALA A 42 3.14 -0.31 -12.16
C ALA A 42 2.41 0.37 -11.00
N ILE A 43 1.73 -0.39 -10.16
CA ILE A 43 1.08 0.12 -8.94
C ILE A 43 2.15 0.50 -7.91
N MET A 44 3.16 -0.32 -7.75
CA MET A 44 4.26 -0.08 -6.81
C MET A 44 5.07 1.17 -7.13
N ALA A 45 5.10 1.60 -8.39
CA ALA A 45 5.79 2.81 -8.82
C ALA A 45 5.04 4.10 -8.47
N ARG A 46 3.77 4.01 -8.09
CA ARG A 46 2.96 5.21 -7.75
C ARG A 46 3.42 5.81 -6.43
N LYS A 47 3.25 7.13 -6.31
CA LYS A 47 3.60 7.84 -5.08
C LYS A 47 2.55 7.62 -4.01
N VAL A 48 2.99 7.57 -2.76
CA VAL A 48 2.11 7.51 -1.60
C VAL A 48 1.69 8.92 -1.22
N ASN A 49 0.39 9.17 -1.20
CA ASN A 49 -0.16 10.47 -0.81
C ASN A 49 -0.50 10.53 0.68
N LYS A 50 -1.00 9.43 1.24
CA LYS A 50 -1.48 9.40 2.61
C LYS A 50 -1.47 7.97 3.14
N VAL A 51 -1.21 7.83 4.43
CA VAL A 51 -1.30 6.55 5.14
C VAL A 51 -2.28 6.71 6.29
N ILE A 52 -3.25 5.81 6.38
CA ILE A 52 -4.28 5.82 7.41
C ILE A 52 -4.15 4.52 8.22
N VAL A 53 -3.99 4.65 9.52
CA VAL A 53 -3.94 3.49 10.41
C VAL A 53 -5.37 3.13 10.80
N ASN A 54 -5.82 1.95 10.39
CA ASN A 54 -7.18 1.46 10.66
C ASN A 54 -7.28 0.63 11.95
N GLY A 55 -6.15 0.10 12.41
CA GLY A 55 -6.09 -0.73 13.61
C GLY A 55 -4.67 -1.22 13.85
N ASN A 56 -4.50 -2.18 14.74
CA ASN A 56 -3.16 -2.65 15.12
C ASN A 56 -2.39 -3.32 13.97
N TYR A 57 -3.12 -3.95 13.05
CA TYR A 57 -2.53 -4.72 11.94
C TYR A 57 -3.15 -4.36 10.60
N SER A 58 -3.70 -3.15 10.47
CA SER A 58 -4.37 -2.75 9.24
C SER A 58 -4.06 -1.29 8.90
N LEU A 59 -3.58 -1.08 7.67
CA LEU A 59 -3.33 0.24 7.11
C LEU A 59 -4.10 0.42 5.82
N SER A 60 -4.54 1.65 5.56
CA SER A 60 -4.97 2.08 4.23
C SER A 60 -3.94 3.04 3.67
N VAL A 61 -3.48 2.79 2.46
CA VAL A 61 -2.50 3.65 1.78
C VAL A 61 -3.18 4.26 0.56
N VAL A 62 -3.29 5.59 0.57
CA VAL A 62 -3.81 6.33 -0.58
C VAL A 62 -2.65 6.61 -1.52
N ILE A 63 -2.75 6.12 -2.73
CA ILE A 63 -1.70 6.28 -3.75
C ILE A 63 -2.15 7.27 -4.83
N ALA A 64 -1.18 7.93 -5.43
CA ALA A 64 -1.43 8.86 -6.54
C ALA A 64 -1.99 8.11 -7.75
N ASP A 65 -2.76 8.82 -8.57
CA ASP A 65 -3.26 8.27 -9.82
C ASP A 65 -2.08 7.96 -10.76
N ALA A 66 -2.29 6.98 -11.64
CA ALA A 66 -1.34 6.70 -12.70
C ALA A 66 -1.30 7.90 -13.66
N GLU A 67 -0.10 8.32 -13.96
CA GLU A 67 0.11 9.40 -14.95
C GLU A 67 -0.11 8.89 -16.38
#